data_584c5c499082b6a3f1b4744e8300b3c5
#
_entry.id   584c5c499082b6a3f1b4744e8300b3c5
#
_cell.length_a   1.000
_cell.length_b   1.000
_cell.length_c   1.000
_cell.angle_alpha   90.00
_cell.angle_beta   90.00
_cell.angle_gamma   90.00
#
_symmetry.space_group_name_H-M   'P 1'
#
loop_
_entity.id
_entity.type
_entity.pdbx_description
1 polymer ?
#
loop_
_entity_poly.entity_id
_entity_poly.type
_entity_poly.pdbx_seq_one_letter_code
_entity_poly.pdbx_strand_id
1 'polypeptide(L)'
;MQVRDVMTREVVTVGPETPAKYAAEVMAEQGFAALPVVEDDRLVGIVAEADVLRDRVPPDPRLHLRRDDGADQQAPSVLVHGVMTSDVRCVEPVADVADVARVLVDERLRSVPVVDGDRLVGIVSRRDLLRALVRPDEEIRHELLRLVEGYTGALDAWEVTVTEGVATIRRTRGHPEPTAEVEQRALCALARTVGGVVGVRAVSAGDAGPVVAGVADRPEDEASAGDTRR
;
A
#
# COMPACT_ATOMS: atom_id res chain seq x y z
N MET A 1 -0.62 -10.37 6.82
CA MET A 1 -0.97 -8.97 7.20
C MET A 1 -2.35 -8.66 6.66
N GLN A 2 -3.21 -8.07 7.48
CA GLN A 2 -4.58 -7.75 7.09
C GLN A 2 -4.71 -6.27 6.66
N VAL A 3 -5.70 -5.98 5.83
CA VAL A 3 -5.99 -4.62 5.34
C VAL A 3 -6.13 -3.60 6.47
N ARG A 4 -6.79 -3.98 7.58
CA ARG A 4 -6.97 -3.11 8.76
C ARG A 4 -5.66 -2.65 9.41
N ASP A 5 -4.54 -3.32 9.12
CA ASP A 5 -3.22 -3.01 9.68
C ASP A 5 -2.52 -1.90 8.90
N VAL A 6 -2.95 -1.66 7.64
CA VAL A 6 -2.32 -0.72 6.72
C VAL A 6 -3.26 0.36 6.18
N MET A 7 -4.58 0.18 6.31
CA MET A 7 -5.56 1.12 5.77
C MET A 7 -5.52 2.48 6.47
N THR A 8 -5.86 3.53 5.76
CA THR A 8 -6.19 4.84 6.32
C THR A 8 -7.63 4.81 6.83
N ARG A 9 -7.85 5.13 8.12
CA ARG A 9 -9.17 5.09 8.76
C ARG A 9 -9.93 6.39 8.67
N GLU A 10 -9.23 7.52 8.76
CA GLU A 10 -9.82 8.84 8.59
C GLU A 10 -9.94 9.14 7.10
N VAL A 11 -11.05 8.68 6.51
CA VAL A 11 -11.27 8.79 5.07
C VAL A 11 -12.01 10.09 4.77
N VAL A 12 -11.44 10.88 3.88
CA VAL A 12 -12.14 12.04 3.32
C VAL A 12 -13.14 11.54 2.27
N THR A 13 -14.40 11.89 2.44
CA THR A 13 -15.52 11.46 1.60
C THR A 13 -16.28 12.64 1.04
N VAL A 14 -17.06 12.40 0.01
CA VAL A 14 -18.04 13.37 -0.53
C VAL A 14 -19.40 12.73 -0.65
N GLY A 15 -20.45 13.53 -0.69
CA GLY A 15 -21.81 13.04 -0.96
C GLY A 15 -22.12 13.02 -2.46
N PRO A 16 -23.17 12.30 -2.89
CA PRO A 16 -23.58 12.24 -4.30
C PRO A 16 -24.00 13.61 -4.86
N GLU A 17 -24.57 14.49 -4.03
CA GLU A 17 -24.99 15.83 -4.39
C GLU A 17 -23.86 16.88 -4.29
N THR A 18 -22.66 16.48 -3.95
CA THR A 18 -21.50 17.37 -3.92
C THR A 18 -21.16 17.84 -5.34
N PRO A 19 -20.82 19.14 -5.55
CA PRO A 19 -20.31 19.58 -6.83
C PRO A 19 -19.03 18.84 -7.23
N ALA A 20 -18.97 18.31 -8.45
CA ALA A 20 -17.80 17.57 -8.93
C ALA A 20 -16.54 18.48 -8.98
N LYS A 21 -16.70 19.80 -9.11
CA LYS A 21 -15.60 20.77 -9.01
C LYS A 21 -15.01 20.79 -7.60
N TYR A 22 -15.83 20.69 -6.55
CA TYR A 22 -15.35 20.62 -5.17
C TYR A 22 -14.61 19.30 -4.90
N ALA A 23 -15.11 18.18 -5.42
CA ALA A 23 -14.38 16.91 -5.33
C ALA A 23 -13.00 17.00 -6.02
N ALA A 24 -12.91 17.68 -7.18
CA ALA A 24 -11.64 17.94 -7.85
C ALA A 24 -10.68 18.79 -7.00
N GLU A 25 -11.20 19.85 -6.36
CA GLU A 25 -10.42 20.73 -5.48
C GLU A 25 -9.84 19.93 -4.30
N VAL A 26 -10.65 19.15 -3.62
CA VAL A 26 -10.20 18.27 -2.50
C VAL A 26 -9.14 17.28 -2.97
N MET A 27 -9.32 16.62 -4.12
CA MET A 27 -8.33 15.70 -4.67
C MET A 27 -7.01 16.40 -4.98
N ALA A 28 -7.06 17.58 -5.60
CA ALA A 28 -5.87 18.34 -5.97
C ALA A 28 -5.09 18.86 -4.74
N GLU A 29 -5.79 19.42 -3.75
CA GLU A 29 -5.16 19.96 -2.54
C GLU A 29 -4.55 18.90 -1.63
N GLN A 30 -5.23 17.76 -1.50
CA GLN A 30 -4.83 16.68 -0.59
C GLN A 30 -3.96 15.61 -1.29
N GLY A 31 -3.83 15.67 -2.61
CA GLY A 31 -3.11 14.67 -3.40
C GLY A 31 -3.81 13.31 -3.40
N PHE A 32 -5.14 13.31 -3.33
CA PHE A 32 -5.93 12.09 -3.42
C PHE A 32 -6.22 11.73 -4.88
N ALA A 33 -6.13 10.46 -5.21
CA ALA A 33 -6.43 9.95 -6.55
C ALA A 33 -7.91 9.64 -6.76
N ALA A 34 -8.66 9.48 -5.67
CA ALA A 34 -10.09 9.23 -5.66
C ALA A 34 -10.68 9.54 -4.28
N LEU A 35 -11.99 9.82 -4.24
CA LEU A 35 -12.77 10.01 -3.02
C LEU A 35 -13.94 9.03 -3.00
N PRO A 36 -14.13 8.27 -1.91
CA PRO A 36 -15.36 7.51 -1.70
C PRO A 36 -16.56 8.45 -1.62
N VAL A 37 -17.66 8.03 -2.25
CA VAL A 37 -18.93 8.74 -2.19
C VAL A 37 -19.83 8.03 -1.19
N VAL A 38 -20.26 8.76 -0.16
CA VAL A 38 -21.03 8.22 0.96
C VAL A 38 -22.35 8.94 1.08
N GLU A 39 -23.43 8.18 1.30
CA GLU A 39 -24.76 8.66 1.60
C GLU A 39 -25.31 7.84 2.78
N ASP A 40 -25.84 8.49 3.81
CA ASP A 40 -26.35 7.85 5.03
C ASP A 40 -25.39 6.82 5.64
N ASP A 41 -24.12 7.18 5.78
CA ASP A 41 -23.01 6.33 6.27
C ASP A 41 -22.68 5.10 5.40
N ARG A 42 -23.27 4.96 4.21
CA ARG A 42 -23.04 3.87 3.27
C ARG A 42 -22.21 4.33 2.08
N LEU A 43 -21.34 3.45 1.64
CA LEU A 43 -20.61 3.67 0.41
C LEU A 43 -21.55 3.46 -0.78
N VAL A 44 -21.78 4.53 -1.58
CA VAL A 44 -22.65 4.51 -2.76
C VAL A 44 -21.88 4.66 -4.08
N GLY A 45 -20.59 5.03 -4.00
CA GLY A 45 -19.78 5.22 -5.19
C GLY A 45 -18.34 5.57 -4.87
N ILE A 46 -17.56 5.78 -5.91
CA ILE A 46 -16.22 6.35 -5.86
C ILE A 46 -16.06 7.33 -7.02
N VAL A 47 -15.45 8.48 -6.77
CA VAL A 47 -15.09 9.45 -7.81
C VAL A 47 -13.57 9.58 -7.87
N ALA A 48 -12.99 9.35 -9.04
CA ALA A 48 -11.56 9.44 -9.28
C ALA A 48 -11.20 10.69 -10.10
N GLU A 49 -9.92 11.06 -10.09
CA GLU A 49 -9.38 12.18 -10.92
C GLU A 49 -9.80 12.04 -12.39
N ALA A 50 -9.72 10.81 -12.94
CA ALA A 50 -10.07 10.54 -14.33
C ALA A 50 -11.55 10.82 -14.64
N ASP A 51 -12.45 10.56 -13.67
CA ASP A 51 -13.89 10.77 -13.84
C ASP A 51 -14.22 12.26 -13.89
N VAL A 52 -13.51 13.04 -13.08
CA VAL A 52 -13.69 14.49 -13.04
C VAL A 52 -13.04 15.18 -14.26
N LEU A 53 -11.89 14.68 -14.74
CA LEU A 53 -11.21 15.26 -15.91
C LEU A 53 -11.93 14.94 -17.22
N ARG A 54 -12.68 13.84 -17.27
CA ARG A 54 -13.39 13.43 -18.48
C ARG A 54 -14.36 14.53 -18.92
N ASP A 55 -14.25 14.95 -20.16
CA ASP A 55 -15.12 15.94 -20.83
C ASP A 55 -15.14 17.34 -20.16
N ARG A 56 -14.22 17.63 -19.21
CA ARG A 56 -14.13 18.92 -18.53
C ARG A 56 -12.95 19.79 -18.97
N VAL A 57 -11.98 19.20 -19.65
CA VAL A 57 -10.85 19.95 -20.22
C VAL A 57 -11.16 20.16 -21.71
N PRO A 58 -11.62 21.35 -22.12
CA PRO A 58 -11.92 21.60 -23.52
C PRO A 58 -10.62 21.61 -24.32
N PRO A 59 -10.65 21.13 -25.58
CA PRO A 59 -9.50 21.26 -26.47
C PRO A 59 -9.17 22.74 -26.71
N ASP A 60 -7.88 23.06 -26.83
CA ASP A 60 -7.46 24.42 -27.15
C ASP A 60 -7.88 24.74 -28.59
N PRO A 61 -8.79 25.74 -28.82
CA PRO A 61 -9.25 26.10 -30.15
C PRO A 61 -8.12 26.51 -31.10
N ARG A 62 -7.02 27.03 -30.57
CA ARG A 62 -5.85 27.45 -31.38
C ARG A 62 -5.12 26.29 -32.03
N LEU A 63 -5.22 25.08 -31.43
CA LEU A 63 -4.59 23.86 -31.92
C LEU A 63 -5.52 23.06 -32.83
N HIS A 64 -6.83 23.33 -32.80
CA HIS A 64 -7.87 22.56 -33.49
C HIS A 64 -8.69 23.37 -34.51
N LEU A 65 -8.10 24.41 -35.09
CA LEU A 65 -8.78 25.30 -36.08
C LEU A 65 -9.37 24.59 -37.32
N ARG A 66 -9.18 23.29 -37.49
CA ARG A 66 -9.67 22.52 -38.63
C ARG A 66 -10.59 21.34 -38.28
N ARG A 67 -10.90 21.13 -37.02
CA ARG A 67 -11.89 20.13 -36.59
C ARG A 67 -13.18 20.83 -36.22
N ASP A 68 -14.05 20.92 -37.19
CA ASP A 68 -15.47 21.17 -37.00
C ASP A 68 -16.12 19.87 -36.58
N ASP A 69 -15.71 19.37 -35.39
CA ASP A 69 -16.36 18.22 -34.78
C ASP A 69 -17.66 18.74 -34.16
N GLY A 70 -18.71 18.86 -34.99
CA GLY A 70 -20.07 19.17 -34.57
C GLY A 70 -20.67 18.03 -33.71
N ALA A 71 -19.89 17.54 -32.77
CA ALA A 71 -20.35 16.66 -31.73
C ALA A 71 -21.11 17.50 -30.72
N ASP A 72 -22.38 17.22 -30.60
CA ASP A 72 -23.28 17.66 -29.54
C ASP A 72 -22.65 17.21 -28.19
N GLN A 73 -21.70 18.03 -27.69
CA GLN A 73 -21.02 17.76 -26.43
C GLN A 73 -22.03 18.05 -25.31
N GLN A 74 -22.67 16.99 -24.86
CA GLN A 74 -23.51 17.03 -23.69
C GLN A 74 -22.73 17.67 -22.53
N ALA A 75 -23.26 18.72 -21.91
CA ALA A 75 -22.58 19.40 -20.83
C ALA A 75 -22.21 18.37 -19.71
N PRO A 76 -20.98 18.37 -19.23
CA PRO A 76 -20.55 17.43 -18.20
C PRO A 76 -21.40 17.60 -16.93
N SER A 77 -21.74 16.50 -16.27
CA SER A 77 -22.48 16.53 -15.01
C SER A 77 -21.78 17.43 -13.99
N VAL A 78 -22.54 18.30 -13.33
CA VAL A 78 -21.99 19.22 -12.33
C VAL A 78 -21.89 18.59 -10.94
N LEU A 79 -22.56 17.45 -10.70
CA LEU A 79 -22.62 16.76 -9.42
C LEU A 79 -21.84 15.45 -9.46
N VAL A 80 -21.37 15.00 -8.29
CA VAL A 80 -20.59 13.78 -8.13
C VAL A 80 -21.35 12.55 -8.59
N HIS A 81 -22.65 12.41 -8.29
CA HIS A 81 -23.44 11.25 -8.72
C HIS A 81 -23.45 11.05 -10.24
N GLY A 82 -23.32 12.11 -11.00
CA GLY A 82 -23.33 12.03 -12.47
C GLY A 82 -21.98 11.69 -13.11
N VAL A 83 -20.90 11.61 -12.30
CA VAL A 83 -19.54 11.27 -12.75
C VAL A 83 -18.93 10.10 -12.00
N MET A 84 -19.44 9.75 -10.80
CA MET A 84 -18.92 8.66 -9.98
C MET A 84 -19.14 7.28 -10.62
N THR A 85 -18.32 6.33 -10.22
CA THR A 85 -18.56 4.90 -10.45
C THR A 85 -19.35 4.33 -9.28
N SER A 86 -20.52 3.74 -9.53
CA SER A 86 -21.39 3.17 -8.49
C SER A 86 -21.09 1.70 -8.17
N ASP A 87 -20.59 0.94 -9.16
CA ASP A 87 -20.12 -0.44 -8.93
C ASP A 87 -18.68 -0.41 -8.43
N VAL A 88 -18.54 -0.22 -7.12
CA VAL A 88 -17.23 0.02 -6.48
C VAL A 88 -16.59 -1.30 -6.07
N ARG A 89 -15.36 -1.53 -6.52
CA ARG A 89 -14.53 -2.60 -5.97
C ARG A 89 -14.17 -2.27 -4.53
N CYS A 90 -14.65 -3.08 -3.59
CA CYS A 90 -14.39 -2.94 -2.15
C CYS A 90 -13.64 -4.14 -1.59
N VAL A 91 -13.04 -3.98 -0.42
CA VAL A 91 -12.40 -5.05 0.33
C VAL A 91 -12.82 -5.00 1.80
N GLU A 92 -12.74 -6.13 2.49
CA GLU A 92 -13.01 -6.21 3.92
C GLU A 92 -11.77 -5.89 4.77
N PRO A 93 -11.93 -5.42 6.02
CA PRO A 93 -10.80 -5.12 6.91
C PRO A 93 -9.90 -6.33 7.20
N VAL A 94 -10.45 -7.54 7.13
CA VAL A 94 -9.74 -8.80 7.40
C VAL A 94 -9.08 -9.42 6.16
N ALA A 95 -9.29 -8.84 4.98
CA ALA A 95 -8.69 -9.32 3.74
C ALA A 95 -7.16 -9.32 3.81
N ASP A 96 -6.51 -10.22 3.07
CA ASP A 96 -5.05 -10.26 2.97
C ASP A 96 -4.54 -9.11 2.10
N VAL A 97 -3.59 -8.37 2.63
CA VAL A 97 -2.93 -7.25 1.92
C VAL A 97 -2.28 -7.70 0.62
N ALA A 98 -1.77 -8.94 0.55
CA ALA A 98 -1.18 -9.46 -0.68
C ALA A 98 -2.21 -9.63 -1.82
N ASP A 99 -3.44 -10.03 -1.49
CA ASP A 99 -4.52 -10.15 -2.45
C ASP A 99 -4.99 -8.77 -2.92
N VAL A 100 -5.11 -7.82 -1.98
CA VAL A 100 -5.46 -6.44 -2.31
C VAL A 100 -4.38 -5.77 -3.16
N ALA A 101 -3.10 -6.05 -2.90
CA ALA A 101 -2.02 -5.55 -3.73
C ALA A 101 -2.14 -6.03 -5.19
N ARG A 102 -2.48 -7.32 -5.40
CA ARG A 102 -2.76 -7.85 -6.75
C ARG A 102 -3.94 -7.14 -7.41
N VAL A 103 -5.05 -6.99 -6.70
CA VAL A 103 -6.23 -6.26 -7.23
C VAL A 103 -5.85 -4.84 -7.65
N LEU A 104 -5.14 -4.09 -6.81
CA LEU A 104 -4.71 -2.73 -7.13
C LEU A 104 -3.80 -2.67 -8.37
N VAL A 105 -2.94 -3.69 -8.58
CA VAL A 105 -2.03 -3.73 -9.72
C VAL A 105 -2.74 -4.20 -10.99
N ASP A 106 -3.45 -5.33 -10.92
CA ASP A 106 -4.06 -6.00 -12.09
C ASP A 106 -5.23 -5.19 -12.66
N GLU A 107 -6.06 -4.63 -11.79
CA GLU A 107 -7.20 -3.78 -12.19
C GLU A 107 -6.77 -2.30 -12.37
N ARG A 108 -5.49 -1.97 -12.21
CA ARG A 108 -4.91 -0.63 -12.33
C ARG A 108 -5.57 0.41 -11.42
N LEU A 109 -6.12 -0.02 -10.29
CA LEU A 109 -6.72 0.85 -9.29
C LEU A 109 -5.62 1.56 -8.49
N ARG A 110 -5.87 2.80 -8.09
CA ARG A 110 -4.96 3.57 -7.20
C ARG A 110 -5.30 3.37 -5.73
N SER A 111 -6.57 3.14 -5.43
CA SER A 111 -7.09 2.89 -4.08
C SER A 111 -8.37 2.06 -4.15
N VAL A 112 -8.71 1.41 -3.04
CA VAL A 112 -9.94 0.61 -2.85
C VAL A 112 -10.53 0.98 -1.50
N PRO A 113 -11.83 1.27 -1.43
CA PRO A 113 -12.53 1.44 -0.15
C PRO A 113 -12.53 0.14 0.66
N VAL A 114 -12.41 0.30 1.97
CA VAL A 114 -12.54 -0.80 2.95
C VAL A 114 -13.88 -0.67 3.62
N VAL A 115 -14.69 -1.71 3.52
CA VAL A 115 -16.08 -1.71 4.04
C VAL A 115 -16.29 -2.86 5.03
N ASP A 116 -17.11 -2.58 6.06
CA ASP A 116 -17.65 -3.59 6.96
C ASP A 116 -19.16 -3.65 6.70
N GLY A 117 -19.61 -4.67 5.97
CA GLY A 117 -20.89 -4.67 5.29
C GLY A 117 -20.97 -3.56 4.23
N ASP A 118 -21.91 -2.63 4.37
CA ASP A 118 -22.07 -1.46 3.49
C ASP A 118 -21.36 -0.20 4.02
N ARG A 119 -20.83 -0.26 5.24
CA ARG A 119 -20.24 0.90 5.92
C ARG A 119 -18.79 1.08 5.54
N LEU A 120 -18.43 2.26 5.11
CA LEU A 120 -17.03 2.64 4.89
C LEU A 120 -16.28 2.72 6.23
N VAL A 121 -15.20 1.93 6.38
CA VAL A 121 -14.35 1.90 7.60
C VAL A 121 -12.91 2.30 7.32
N GLY A 122 -12.53 2.45 6.05
CA GLY A 122 -11.18 2.83 5.65
C GLY A 122 -11.03 2.93 4.14
N ILE A 123 -9.83 3.26 3.73
CA ILE A 123 -9.38 3.20 2.35
C ILE A 123 -7.95 2.66 2.32
N VAL A 124 -7.63 1.85 1.32
CA VAL A 124 -6.27 1.39 1.09
C VAL A 124 -5.81 1.81 -0.31
N SER A 125 -4.63 2.40 -0.40
CA SER A 125 -4.03 2.85 -1.64
C SER A 125 -2.69 2.16 -1.90
N ARG A 126 -2.18 2.26 -3.13
CA ARG A 126 -0.81 1.81 -3.44
C ARG A 126 0.25 2.48 -2.56
N ARG A 127 0.01 3.74 -2.15
CA ARG A 127 0.91 4.48 -1.26
C ARG A 127 0.97 3.83 0.12
N ASP A 128 -0.16 3.35 0.65
CA ASP A 128 -0.22 2.69 1.96
C ASP A 128 0.52 1.35 1.92
N LEU A 129 0.41 0.61 0.83
CA LEU A 129 1.18 -0.61 0.62
C LEU A 129 2.68 -0.33 0.51
N LEU A 130 3.08 0.72 -0.21
CA LEU A 130 4.48 1.12 -0.29
C LEU A 130 5.02 1.52 1.09
N ARG A 131 4.24 2.26 1.89
CA ARG A 131 4.64 2.62 3.27
C ARG A 131 4.86 1.39 4.14
N ALA A 132 4.03 0.36 3.99
CA ALA A 132 4.21 -0.88 4.72
C ALA A 132 5.51 -1.63 4.32
N LEU A 133 5.94 -1.50 3.06
CA LEU A 133 7.18 -2.10 2.58
C LEU A 133 8.45 -1.34 3.00
N VAL A 134 8.35 -0.03 3.24
CA VAL A 134 9.52 0.81 3.60
C VAL A 134 9.67 1.03 5.11
N ARG A 135 9.05 0.19 5.94
CA ARG A 135 9.28 0.23 7.39
C ARG A 135 10.76 -0.01 7.68
N PRO A 136 11.36 0.77 8.61
CA PRO A 136 12.74 0.54 9.03
C PRO A 136 12.95 -0.89 9.56
N ASP A 137 13.99 -1.54 9.11
CA ASP A 137 14.33 -2.91 9.53
C ASP A 137 14.42 -3.06 11.05
N GLU A 138 14.88 -2.01 11.75
CA GLU A 138 14.97 -2.00 13.21
C GLU A 138 13.59 -2.03 13.90
N GLU A 139 12.59 -1.34 13.36
CA GLU A 139 11.22 -1.41 13.87
C GLU A 139 10.60 -2.80 13.65
N ILE A 140 10.83 -3.38 12.47
CA ILE A 140 10.42 -4.74 12.15
C ILE A 140 11.08 -5.72 13.11
N ARG A 141 12.38 -5.56 13.35
CA ARG A 141 13.17 -6.39 14.27
C ARG A 141 12.61 -6.35 15.70
N HIS A 142 12.31 -5.16 16.21
CA HIS A 142 11.74 -4.99 17.55
C HIS A 142 10.36 -5.67 17.68
N GLU A 143 9.53 -5.58 16.68
CA GLU A 143 8.22 -6.23 16.68
C GLU A 143 8.37 -7.75 16.63
N LEU A 144 9.27 -8.26 15.78
CA LEU A 144 9.58 -9.68 15.70
C LEU A 144 10.12 -10.25 17.02
N LEU A 145 11.02 -9.52 17.70
CA LEU A 145 11.53 -9.92 19.02
C LEU A 145 10.41 -10.11 20.02
N ARG A 146 9.43 -9.19 20.07
CA ARG A 146 8.27 -9.34 20.96
C ARG A 146 7.41 -10.57 20.63
N LEU A 147 7.21 -10.85 19.34
CA LEU A 147 6.45 -12.02 18.91
C LEU A 147 7.18 -13.33 19.22
N VAL A 148 8.50 -13.38 18.98
CA VAL A 148 9.34 -14.53 19.30
C VAL A 148 9.33 -14.80 20.81
N GLU A 149 9.49 -13.75 21.63
CA GLU A 149 9.43 -13.85 23.08
C GLU A 149 8.07 -14.36 23.56
N GLY A 150 6.97 -13.81 23.02
CA GLY A 150 5.61 -14.21 23.37
C GLY A 150 5.31 -15.68 23.00
N TYR A 151 5.91 -16.18 21.91
CA TYR A 151 5.72 -17.55 21.47
C TYR A 151 6.62 -18.56 22.21
N THR A 152 7.90 -18.19 22.43
CA THR A 152 8.92 -19.13 22.96
C THR A 152 9.14 -19.00 24.47
N GLY A 153 8.76 -17.85 25.07
CA GLY A 153 9.02 -17.54 26.47
C GLY A 153 10.49 -17.28 26.83
N ALA A 154 11.40 -17.30 25.84
CA ALA A 154 12.84 -17.23 26.07
C ALA A 154 13.55 -16.41 24.97
N LEU A 155 13.63 -15.09 25.19
CA LEU A 155 14.26 -14.19 24.21
C LEU A 155 15.76 -14.42 24.05
N ASP A 156 16.45 -14.79 25.13
CA ASP A 156 17.91 -15.04 25.16
C ASP A 156 18.36 -16.26 24.35
N ALA A 157 17.40 -17.12 23.97
CA ALA A 157 17.64 -18.27 23.14
C ALA A 157 17.57 -17.96 21.63
N TRP A 158 17.23 -16.73 21.26
CA TRP A 158 16.98 -16.35 19.89
C TRP A 158 17.74 -15.12 19.44
N GLU A 159 18.21 -15.14 18.22
CA GLU A 159 18.73 -14.00 17.50
C GLU A 159 17.80 -13.67 16.34
N VAL A 160 17.37 -12.42 16.27
CA VAL A 160 16.51 -11.90 15.20
C VAL A 160 17.24 -10.76 14.50
N THR A 161 17.46 -10.92 13.20
CA THR A 161 18.00 -9.88 12.32
C THR A 161 17.03 -9.61 11.18
N VAL A 162 16.99 -8.36 10.72
CA VAL A 162 16.21 -7.96 9.54
C VAL A 162 17.13 -7.16 8.63
N THR A 163 17.09 -7.49 7.35
CA THR A 163 17.85 -6.79 6.31
C THR A 163 16.98 -6.68 5.07
N GLU A 164 16.70 -5.46 4.61
CA GLU A 164 15.81 -5.20 3.45
C GLU A 164 14.46 -5.92 3.60
N GLY A 165 13.87 -5.89 4.81
CA GLY A 165 12.61 -6.58 5.12
C GLY A 165 12.69 -8.11 5.17
N VAL A 166 13.88 -8.71 4.97
CA VAL A 166 14.07 -10.16 5.13
C VAL A 166 14.45 -10.46 6.57
N ALA A 167 13.55 -11.11 7.29
CA ALA A 167 13.77 -11.53 8.67
C ALA A 167 14.53 -12.85 8.74
N THR A 168 15.59 -12.89 9.53
CA THR A 168 16.30 -14.14 9.90
C THR A 168 16.13 -14.38 11.39
N ILE A 169 15.53 -15.51 11.74
CA ILE A 169 15.28 -15.93 13.12
C ILE A 169 16.13 -17.17 13.38
N ARG A 170 17.10 -17.04 14.26
CA ARG A 170 18.05 -18.10 14.57
C ARG A 170 17.97 -18.47 16.06
N ARG A 171 17.87 -19.78 16.34
CA ARG A 171 18.04 -20.28 17.69
C ARG A 171 19.53 -20.29 18.05
N THR A 172 19.88 -19.67 19.16
CA THR A 172 21.25 -19.60 19.67
C THR A 172 21.49 -20.60 20.83
N ARG A 173 20.44 -20.97 21.58
CA ARG A 173 20.51 -21.85 22.76
C ARG A 173 19.26 -22.74 22.87
N GLY A 174 19.39 -23.82 23.61
CA GLY A 174 18.29 -24.75 23.92
C GLY A 174 17.98 -25.74 22.78
N HIS A 175 17.03 -26.65 23.06
CA HIS A 175 16.55 -27.64 22.11
C HIS A 175 15.18 -27.22 21.57
N PRO A 176 14.86 -27.50 20.30
CA PRO A 176 13.55 -27.16 19.74
C PRO A 176 12.45 -28.03 20.36
N GLU A 177 11.28 -27.43 20.63
CA GLU A 177 10.09 -28.13 21.09
C GLU A 177 8.89 -27.84 20.16
N PRO A 178 8.12 -28.83 19.75
CA PRO A 178 8.32 -30.28 19.88
C PRO A 178 9.34 -30.84 18.87
N THR A 179 9.59 -30.17 17.75
CA THR A 179 10.62 -30.46 16.75
C THR A 179 11.11 -29.16 16.08
N ALA A 180 12.34 -29.17 15.57
CA ALA A 180 12.91 -28.00 14.85
C ALA A 180 12.02 -27.54 13.69
N GLU A 181 11.42 -28.46 12.95
CA GLU A 181 10.57 -28.14 11.79
C GLU A 181 9.25 -27.46 12.19
N VAL A 182 8.62 -27.93 13.28
CA VAL A 182 7.36 -27.34 13.77
C VAL A 182 7.61 -25.93 14.28
N GLU A 183 8.66 -25.74 15.06
CA GLU A 183 9.05 -24.44 15.60
C GLU A 183 9.41 -23.45 14.49
N GLN A 184 10.23 -23.87 13.50
CA GLN A 184 10.57 -23.03 12.35
C GLN A 184 9.33 -22.61 11.56
N ARG A 185 8.41 -23.54 11.33
CA ARG A 185 7.17 -23.25 10.60
C ARG A 185 6.30 -22.25 11.34
N ALA A 186 6.18 -22.39 12.67
CA ALA A 186 5.44 -21.47 13.51
C ALA A 186 6.06 -20.07 13.51
N LEU A 187 7.37 -19.96 13.70
CA LEU A 187 8.10 -18.68 13.69
C LEU A 187 8.03 -17.99 12.32
N CYS A 188 8.14 -18.77 11.22
CA CYS A 188 7.96 -18.21 9.88
C CYS A 188 6.52 -17.69 9.66
N ALA A 189 5.51 -18.40 10.18
CA ALA A 189 4.12 -17.94 10.09
C ALA A 189 3.90 -16.67 10.90
N LEU A 190 4.41 -16.59 12.13
CA LEU A 190 4.36 -15.41 12.98
C LEU A 190 5.06 -14.24 12.33
N ALA A 191 6.27 -14.42 11.83
CA ALA A 191 7.04 -13.33 11.22
C ALA A 191 6.35 -12.72 10.00
N ARG A 192 5.64 -13.52 9.21
CA ARG A 192 4.86 -13.02 8.05
C ARG A 192 3.65 -12.17 8.43
N THR A 193 3.25 -12.14 9.71
CA THR A 193 2.19 -11.23 10.17
C THR A 193 2.68 -9.81 10.40
N VAL A 194 3.99 -9.61 10.50
CA VAL A 194 4.59 -8.29 10.74
C VAL A 194 4.68 -7.50 9.43
N GLY A 195 4.16 -6.29 9.46
CA GLY A 195 4.22 -5.37 8.31
C GLY A 195 5.67 -5.00 7.97
N GLY A 196 6.01 -5.02 6.67
CA GLY A 196 7.35 -4.77 6.18
C GLY A 196 8.22 -6.03 6.01
N VAL A 197 7.79 -7.17 6.53
CA VAL A 197 8.48 -8.45 6.29
C VAL A 197 8.15 -8.95 4.88
N VAL A 198 9.15 -8.98 4.01
CA VAL A 198 9.05 -9.46 2.61
C VAL A 198 9.54 -10.91 2.48
N GLY A 199 10.33 -11.39 3.42
CA GLY A 199 10.83 -12.77 3.46
C GLY A 199 11.22 -13.21 4.85
N VAL A 200 11.15 -14.52 5.12
CA VAL A 200 11.54 -15.08 6.43
C VAL A 200 12.43 -16.29 6.23
N ARG A 201 13.52 -16.34 6.99
CA ARG A 201 14.41 -17.50 7.14
C ARG A 201 14.47 -17.90 8.61
N ALA A 202 14.03 -19.10 8.95
CA ALA A 202 14.27 -19.66 10.28
C ALA A 202 15.41 -20.69 10.19
N VAL A 203 16.43 -20.52 11.04
CA VAL A 203 17.68 -21.28 10.99
C VAL A 203 17.89 -22.01 12.32
N SER A 204 18.14 -23.30 12.26
CA SER A 204 18.49 -24.12 13.44
C SER A 204 19.93 -23.85 13.90
N ALA A 205 20.23 -24.12 15.17
CA ALA A 205 21.52 -23.90 15.84
C ALA A 205 22.75 -24.63 15.24
N GLY A 206 22.62 -25.26 14.11
CA GLY A 206 23.74 -25.97 13.43
C GLY A 206 24.01 -25.55 11.99
N ASP A 207 23.17 -24.67 11.44
CA ASP A 207 23.23 -24.30 10.04
C ASP A 207 23.89 -22.92 9.89
N ALA A 208 25.23 -22.94 9.87
CA ALA A 208 26.05 -21.76 9.58
C ALA A 208 26.07 -21.55 8.05
N GLY A 209 24.93 -21.24 7.45
CA GLY A 209 24.88 -20.75 6.08
C GLY A 209 25.35 -19.30 6.01
N PRO A 210 26.00 -18.88 4.90
CA PRO A 210 26.63 -17.58 4.81
C PRO A 210 25.61 -16.45 4.94
N VAL A 211 25.92 -15.48 5.80
CA VAL A 211 25.32 -14.16 5.80
C VAL A 211 25.66 -13.55 4.45
N VAL A 212 24.73 -13.53 3.53
CA VAL A 212 24.88 -12.78 2.28
C VAL A 212 24.76 -11.31 2.62
N ALA A 213 25.89 -10.70 2.92
CA ALA A 213 26.06 -9.27 2.88
C ALA A 213 26.04 -8.84 1.40
N GLY A 214 24.87 -8.49 0.92
CA GLY A 214 24.68 -7.90 -0.41
C GLY A 214 24.38 -6.43 -0.25
N VAL A 215 25.38 -5.65 0.14
CA VAL A 215 25.36 -4.21 -0.08
C VAL A 215 25.79 -4.00 -1.52
N ALA A 216 24.85 -3.75 -2.40
CA ALA A 216 25.15 -3.14 -3.67
C ALA A 216 25.56 -1.69 -3.41
N ASP A 217 26.84 -1.42 -3.60
CA ASP A 217 27.44 -0.09 -3.62
C ASP A 217 26.64 0.83 -4.55
N ARG A 218 26.10 1.92 -3.99
CA ARG A 218 25.60 3.01 -4.81
C ARG A 218 26.79 3.65 -5.48
N PRO A 219 26.80 3.83 -6.80
CA PRO A 219 27.85 4.62 -7.43
C PRO A 219 27.74 6.04 -6.89
N GLU A 220 28.80 6.50 -6.23
CA GLU A 220 29.01 7.89 -5.88
C GLU A 220 29.09 8.70 -7.18
N ASP A 221 28.26 9.72 -7.31
CA ASP A 221 28.34 10.73 -8.35
C ASP A 221 29.72 11.42 -8.23
N GLU A 222 30.66 11.01 -9.06
CA GLU A 222 31.86 11.79 -9.34
C GLU A 222 31.46 13.07 -10.07
N ALA A 223 31.32 14.12 -9.30
CA ALA A 223 31.35 15.49 -9.82
C ALA A 223 32.78 15.77 -10.35
N SER A 224 32.97 15.57 -11.64
CA SER A 224 34.20 15.98 -12.33
C SER A 224 34.22 17.50 -12.41
N ALA A 225 35.10 18.08 -11.64
CA ALA A 225 35.62 19.41 -11.84
C ALA A 225 36.56 19.46 -13.05
N GLY A 226 36.34 20.46 -13.89
CA GLY A 226 37.41 21.18 -14.57
C GLY A 226 38.07 20.50 -15.77
N ASP A 227 37.98 21.14 -16.89
CA ASP A 227 39.22 21.70 -17.50
C ASP A 227 38.90 22.84 -18.46
N THR A 228 39.59 23.94 -18.17
CA THR A 228 39.79 25.12 -18.98
C THR A 228 40.88 24.77 -20.04
N ARG A 229 40.64 25.09 -21.31
CA ARG A 229 41.58 25.64 -22.30
C ARG A 229 41.26 25.24 -23.74
N ARG A 230 40.93 26.15 -24.50
CA ARG A 230 41.29 26.85 -25.71
C ARG A 230 40.15 27.15 -26.61
#